data_f2dc8b536f07590a12d4541984b84e83
#
_entry.id   f2dc8b536f07590a12d4541984b84e83
#
_cell.length_a   1.000
_cell.length_b   1.000
_cell.length_c   1.000
_cell.angle_alpha   90.00
_cell.angle_beta   90.00
_cell.angle_gamma   90.00
#
_symmetry.space_group_name_H-M   'P 1'
#
loop_
_entity.id
_entity.type
_entity.pdbx_description
1 polymer ?
#
loop_
_entity_poly.entity_id
_entity_poly.type
_entity_poly.pdbx_seq_one_letter_code
_entity_poly.pdbx_strand_id
1 'polypeptide(L)'
;MGRRNARLVIGAVVAALLVALEGCGNDNPLPATDRACPAADLADRAEITQARADLLLGYVEADAERCAAELGWRYRVGMRDGESFAVTEDYSLQRVTVSIEDGVVVAIVVG
;
A
#
# COMPACT_ATOMS: atom_id res chain seq x y z
N MET A 1 -37.51 39.79 -9.48
CA MET A 1 -37.42 39.41 -9.39
C MET A 1 -36.91 38.44 -9.18
N GLY A 2 -36.89 38.17 -9.12
CA GLY A 2 -36.52 37.41 -8.79
C GLY A 2 -36.04 36.44 -8.67
N ARG A 3 -36.04 36.60 -8.75
CA ARG A 3 -35.61 35.95 -8.65
C ARG A 3 -35.08 35.00 -8.45
N ARG A 4 -34.93 34.92 -8.48
CA ARG A 4 -34.41 34.25 -8.36
C ARG A 4 -33.89 33.41 -8.00
N ASN A 5 -33.83 33.46 -8.02
CA ASN A 5 -33.32 32.83 -7.74
C ASN A 5 -32.85 31.94 -7.36
N ALA A 6 -32.84 32.11 -7.35
CA ALA A 6 -32.38 31.39 -7.03
C ALA A 6 -32.03 30.48 -6.80
N ARG A 7 -32.17 30.63 -6.91
CA ARG A 7 -31.81 29.88 -6.75
C ARG A 7 -31.30 29.02 -6.67
N LEU A 8 -31.09 29.07 -6.76
CA LEU A 8 -30.59 28.30 -6.72
C LEU A 8 -30.09 27.55 -6.39
N VAL A 9 -29.88 27.79 -6.39
CA VAL A 9 -29.28 27.23 -6.09
C VAL A 9 -29.02 26.43 -5.52
N ILE A 10 -29.18 26.74 -5.31
CA ILE A 10 -28.94 26.08 -4.80
C ILE A 10 -28.76 25.05 -4.58
N GLY A 11 -28.81 24.85 -4.59
CA GLY A 11 -28.85 23.80 -4.31
C GLY A 11 -28.00 22.95 -4.57
N ALA A 12 -27.80 22.95 -4.98
CA ALA A 12 -27.16 22.16 -5.42
C ALA A 12 -26.24 21.71 -4.79
N VAL A 13 -25.85 22.09 -4.56
CA VAL A 13 -24.93 21.75 -4.07
C VAL A 13 -24.91 20.77 -3.32
N VAL A 14 -25.23 20.86 -2.81
CA VAL A 14 -25.42 20.03 -2.07
C VAL A 14 -25.11 18.81 -2.38
N ALA A 15 -25.47 18.57 -3.15
CA ALA A 15 -25.29 17.37 -3.58
C ALA A 15 -24.01 16.92 -3.46
N ALA A 16 -23.26 17.59 -3.87
CA ALA A 16 -21.97 17.22 -3.86
C ALA A 16 -21.54 16.53 -2.71
N LEU A 17 -21.68 17.03 -1.75
CA LEU A 17 -21.14 16.50 -0.69
C LEU A 17 -21.39 15.22 -0.43
N LEU A 18 -22.33 14.90 -0.60
CA LEU A 18 -22.61 13.70 -0.25
C LEU A 18 -21.68 12.79 -0.68
N VAL A 19 -21.11 13.03 -1.63
CA VAL A 19 -20.19 12.24 -2.08
C VAL A 19 -19.34 11.67 -1.09
N ALA A 20 -18.84 12.35 -0.36
CA ALA A 20 -17.90 11.89 0.56
C ALA A 20 -18.41 10.73 1.26
N LEU A 21 -19.57 10.64 1.49
CA LEU A 21 -20.03 9.64 2.21
C LEU A 21 -19.81 8.36 1.70
N GLU A 22 -19.74 8.22 0.52
CA GLU A 22 -19.63 6.99 0.01
C GLU A 22 -18.47 6.33 0.45
N GLY A 23 -17.55 6.98 0.81
CA GLY A 23 -16.32 6.36 1.16
C GLY A 23 -16.48 5.54 2.41
N CYS A 24 -17.48 5.76 3.09
CA CYS A 24 -17.61 5.09 4.31
C CYS A 24 -17.75 3.62 4.20
N GLY A 25 -17.16 2.89 5.05
CA GLY A 25 -17.32 1.49 5.09
C GLY A 25 -16.63 0.74 4.01
N ASN A 26 -15.78 1.38 3.33
CA ASN A 26 -15.13 0.77 2.27
C ASN A 26 -14.09 -0.19 2.73
N ASP A 27 -14.04 -1.38 2.17
CA ASP A 27 -13.05 -2.36 2.53
C ASP A 27 -11.94 -2.47 1.52
N ASN A 28 -11.84 -1.54 0.62
CA ASN A 28 -10.80 -1.60 -0.39
C ASN A 28 -9.43 -1.38 0.22
N PRO A 29 -8.41 -1.99 -0.35
CA PRO A 29 -7.05 -1.76 0.13
C PRO A 29 -6.68 -0.28 -0.05
N LEU A 30 -5.74 0.18 0.71
CA LEU A 30 -5.27 1.54 0.60
C LEU A 30 -4.64 1.74 -0.76
N PRO A 31 -4.86 2.88 -1.38
CA PRO A 31 -4.27 3.15 -2.69
C PRO A 31 -2.78 3.43 -2.56
N ALA A 32 -2.06 3.24 -3.65
CA ALA A 32 -0.67 3.62 -3.70
C ALA A 32 -0.55 5.12 -3.46
N THR A 33 0.53 5.53 -2.81
CA THR A 33 0.75 6.95 -2.52
C THR A 33 1.90 7.51 -3.33
N ASP A 34 2.48 6.70 -4.22
CA ASP A 34 3.65 7.09 -5.02
C ASP A 34 4.83 7.47 -4.14
N ARG A 35 4.92 6.87 -2.98
CA ARG A 35 6.02 7.13 -2.08
C ARG A 35 7.33 6.75 -2.75
N ALA A 36 8.38 7.55 -2.56
CA ALA A 36 9.66 7.29 -3.16
C ALA A 36 10.22 5.96 -2.67
N CYS A 37 10.87 5.23 -3.55
CA CYS A 37 11.46 3.95 -3.20
C CYS A 37 12.89 4.14 -2.75
N PRO A 38 13.42 3.22 -1.94
CA PRO A 38 14.83 3.25 -1.61
C PRO A 38 15.68 3.13 -2.87
N ALA A 39 16.89 3.62 -2.81
CA ALA A 39 17.79 3.52 -3.95
C ALA A 39 18.19 2.06 -4.15
N ALA A 40 18.34 1.67 -5.40
CA ALA A 40 18.77 0.32 -5.71
C ALA A 40 20.21 0.10 -5.28
N ASP A 41 20.54 -1.13 -4.92
CA ASP A 41 21.88 -1.48 -4.50
C ASP A 41 22.22 -2.82 -5.16
N LEU A 42 23.31 -2.85 -5.91
CA LEU A 42 23.68 -4.07 -6.61
C LEU A 42 23.99 -5.22 -5.68
N ALA A 43 24.35 -4.94 -4.45
CA ALA A 43 24.60 -6.02 -3.49
C ALA A 43 23.38 -6.86 -3.22
N ASP A 44 22.18 -6.31 -3.46
CA ASP A 44 20.94 -7.07 -3.25
C ASP A 44 20.86 -8.27 -4.17
N ARG A 45 21.62 -8.28 -5.26
CA ARG A 45 21.57 -9.41 -6.17
C ARG A 45 22.15 -10.67 -5.52
N ALA A 46 23.09 -10.50 -4.61
CA ALA A 46 23.63 -11.63 -3.88
C ALA A 46 22.74 -11.93 -2.68
N GLU A 47 22.35 -10.89 -1.97
CA GLU A 47 21.55 -11.08 -0.78
C GLU A 47 20.92 -9.76 -0.37
N ILE A 48 19.61 -9.74 -0.19
CA ILE A 48 18.93 -8.60 0.42
C ILE A 48 19.20 -8.74 1.91
N THR A 49 19.85 -7.75 2.52
CA THR A 49 20.05 -7.82 3.97
C THR A 49 18.78 -7.42 4.68
N GLN A 50 18.65 -7.80 5.93
CA GLN A 50 17.48 -7.42 6.71
C GLN A 50 17.39 -5.88 6.83
N ALA A 51 18.51 -5.20 6.94
CA ALA A 51 18.52 -3.75 7.01
C ALA A 51 17.92 -3.13 5.73
N ARG A 52 18.22 -3.73 4.58
CA ARG A 52 17.65 -3.26 3.33
C ARG A 52 16.16 -3.54 3.27
N ALA A 53 15.75 -4.75 3.68
CA ALA A 53 14.34 -5.10 3.69
C ALA A 53 13.56 -4.15 4.59
N ASP A 54 14.12 -3.79 5.74
CA ASP A 54 13.43 -2.92 6.68
C ASP A 54 13.11 -1.53 6.11
N LEU A 55 13.74 -1.16 5.02
CA LEU A 55 13.44 0.14 4.43
C LEU A 55 12.00 0.24 3.92
N LEU A 56 11.33 -0.88 3.73
CA LEU A 56 9.93 -0.87 3.29
C LEU A 56 8.94 -0.90 4.46
N LEU A 57 9.42 -0.94 5.70
CA LEU A 57 8.50 -0.88 6.84
C LEU A 57 7.74 0.44 6.81
N GLY A 58 6.46 0.38 7.09
CA GLY A 58 5.62 1.58 7.11
C GLY A 58 5.06 2.00 5.76
N TYR A 59 5.46 1.33 4.69
CA TYR A 59 4.89 1.64 3.38
C TYR A 59 3.49 1.04 3.28
N VAL A 60 2.59 1.70 2.54
CA VAL A 60 1.33 1.04 2.22
C VAL A 60 1.64 -0.10 1.28
N GLU A 61 0.81 -1.12 1.30
CA GLU A 61 1.09 -2.36 0.58
C GLU A 61 1.40 -2.13 -0.90
N ALA A 62 0.61 -1.31 -1.58
CA ALA A 62 0.80 -1.07 -3.00
C ALA A 62 2.15 -0.43 -3.29
N ASP A 63 2.60 0.51 -2.44
CA ASP A 63 3.89 1.13 -2.63
C ASP A 63 5.02 0.16 -2.34
N ALA A 64 4.86 -0.68 -1.32
CA ALA A 64 5.89 -1.66 -0.97
C ALA A 64 6.10 -2.65 -2.11
N GLU A 65 5.01 -3.11 -2.70
CA GLU A 65 5.11 -4.06 -3.81
C GLU A 65 5.76 -3.41 -5.02
N ARG A 66 5.38 -2.19 -5.33
CA ARG A 66 5.97 -1.47 -6.45
C ARG A 66 7.46 -1.24 -6.22
N CYS A 67 7.83 -0.81 -5.03
CA CYS A 67 9.24 -0.55 -4.73
C CYS A 67 10.06 -1.83 -4.75
N ALA A 68 9.52 -2.94 -4.26
CA ALA A 68 10.22 -4.20 -4.33
C ALA A 68 10.50 -4.56 -5.79
N ALA A 69 9.51 -4.37 -6.67
CA ALA A 69 9.69 -4.64 -8.08
C ALA A 69 10.76 -3.73 -8.69
N GLU A 70 10.75 -2.45 -8.34
CA GLU A 70 11.75 -1.52 -8.87
C GLU A 70 13.16 -1.87 -8.39
N LEU A 71 13.26 -2.42 -7.18
CA LEU A 71 14.55 -2.82 -6.63
C LEU A 71 15.02 -4.18 -7.16
N GLY A 72 14.16 -4.88 -7.90
CA GLY A 72 14.48 -6.19 -8.40
C GLY A 72 14.28 -7.28 -7.37
N TRP A 73 13.56 -6.99 -6.30
CA TRP A 73 13.28 -7.96 -5.24
C TRP A 73 12.00 -8.73 -5.57
N ARG A 74 11.95 -10.00 -5.17
CA ARG A 74 10.69 -10.73 -5.20
C ARG A 74 9.94 -10.40 -3.93
N TYR A 75 8.62 -10.49 -3.98
CA TYR A 75 7.78 -10.00 -2.91
C TYR A 75 6.63 -10.97 -2.69
N ARG A 76 6.34 -11.26 -1.43
CA ARG A 76 5.13 -12.02 -1.13
C ARG A 76 4.58 -11.58 0.22
N VAL A 77 3.29 -11.79 0.41
CA VAL A 77 2.63 -11.49 1.67
C VAL A 77 2.50 -12.78 2.44
N GLY A 78 3.02 -12.81 3.66
CA GLY A 78 2.91 -13.98 4.52
C GLY A 78 1.78 -13.88 5.51
N MET A 79 1.34 -12.65 5.83
CA MET A 79 0.25 -12.46 6.78
C MET A 79 -0.45 -11.15 6.46
N ARG A 80 -1.77 -11.12 6.60
CA ARG A 80 -2.53 -9.89 6.40
C ARG A 80 -3.61 -9.83 7.45
N ASP A 81 -3.57 -8.78 8.27
CA ASP A 81 -4.56 -8.53 9.33
C ASP A 81 -4.75 -9.76 10.23
N GLY A 82 -3.64 -10.36 10.62
CA GLY A 82 -3.66 -11.49 11.53
C GLY A 82 -3.90 -12.84 10.88
N GLU A 83 -4.16 -12.85 9.57
CA GLU A 83 -4.42 -14.10 8.87
C GLU A 83 -3.15 -14.53 8.15
N SER A 84 -2.68 -15.74 8.43
CA SER A 84 -1.48 -16.25 7.80
C SER A 84 -1.82 -16.90 6.47
N PHE A 85 -0.99 -16.67 5.49
CA PHE A 85 -1.16 -17.27 4.18
C PHE A 85 -0.20 -18.45 4.07
N ALA A 86 -0.63 -19.49 3.35
CA ALA A 86 0.24 -20.60 3.11
C ALA A 86 1.35 -20.14 2.19
N VAL A 87 2.58 -20.30 2.62
CA VAL A 87 3.73 -19.95 1.80
C VAL A 87 4.57 -21.21 1.65
N THR A 88 5.34 -21.24 0.56
CA THR A 88 6.21 -22.38 0.33
C THR A 88 7.37 -22.30 1.31
N GLU A 89 8.02 -23.43 1.54
CA GLU A 89 9.13 -23.48 2.47
C GLU A 89 10.46 -23.13 1.81
N ASP A 90 10.45 -22.88 0.52
CA ASP A 90 11.66 -22.49 -0.16
C ASP A 90 12.15 -21.15 0.36
N TYR A 91 13.42 -20.98 0.41
CA TYR A 91 14.05 -19.77 0.93
C TYR A 91 14.73 -19.02 -0.20
N SER A 92 14.66 -17.71 -0.19
CA SER A 92 15.31 -16.91 -1.23
C SER A 92 15.91 -15.67 -0.64
N LEU A 93 17.16 -15.42 -0.91
CA LEU A 93 17.83 -14.21 -0.47
C LEU A 93 17.45 -12.99 -1.31
N GLN A 94 16.68 -13.18 -2.37
CA GLN A 94 16.22 -12.09 -3.23
C GLN A 94 14.73 -11.84 -3.08
N ARG A 95 14.11 -12.38 -2.04
CA ARG A 95 12.68 -12.20 -1.82
C ARG A 95 12.43 -11.66 -0.44
N VAL A 96 11.47 -10.76 -0.31
CA VAL A 96 11.00 -10.31 0.99
C VAL A 96 9.60 -10.86 1.21
N THR A 97 9.31 -11.23 2.45
CA THR A 97 7.98 -11.69 2.86
C THR A 97 7.49 -10.69 3.90
N VAL A 98 6.33 -10.09 3.65
CA VAL A 98 5.81 -9.02 4.48
C VAL A 98 4.61 -9.45 5.28
N SER A 99 4.39 -8.78 6.40
CA SER A 99 3.15 -8.86 7.16
C SER A 99 2.47 -7.50 7.02
N ILE A 100 1.18 -7.52 6.70
CA ILE A 100 0.41 -6.32 6.45
C ILE A 100 -0.65 -6.19 7.53
N GLU A 101 -0.80 -4.98 8.09
CA GLU A 101 -1.91 -4.67 8.99
C GLU A 101 -2.48 -3.33 8.56
N ASP A 102 -3.78 -3.28 8.39
CA ASP A 102 -4.49 -2.06 7.96
C ASP A 102 -3.85 -1.46 6.72
N GLY A 103 -3.43 -2.32 5.80
CA GLY A 103 -2.89 -1.88 4.52
C GLY A 103 -1.44 -1.44 4.55
N VAL A 104 -0.74 -1.60 5.67
CA VAL A 104 0.62 -1.10 5.83
C VAL A 104 1.56 -2.24 6.20
N VAL A 105 2.78 -2.19 5.71
CA VAL A 105 3.80 -3.18 6.05
C VAL A 105 4.25 -2.96 7.49
N VAL A 106 3.99 -3.92 8.35
CA VAL A 106 4.36 -3.82 9.77
C VAL A 106 5.52 -4.74 10.12
N ALA A 107 5.83 -5.71 9.28
CA ALA A 107 6.97 -6.60 9.49
C ALA A 107 7.44 -7.10 8.13
N ILE A 108 8.71 -7.41 8.02
CA ILE A 108 9.28 -7.87 6.78
C ILE A 108 10.50 -8.73 7.08
N VAL A 109 10.64 -9.82 6.36
CA VAL A 109 11.81 -10.68 6.50
C VAL A 109 12.32 -11.05 5.12
N VAL A 110 13.60 -11.34 5.03
CA VAL A 110 14.21 -11.83 3.80
C VAL A 110 14.03 -13.34 3.80
N GLY A 111 13.47 -13.85 2.74
CA GLY A 111 13.24 -15.29 2.70
C GLY A 111 12.07 -15.71 1.84
#